data_0da4d433bd30247d0c0fbd59faf84108
#
_entry.id   0da4d433bd30247d0c0fbd59faf84108
#
_cell.length_a   1.000
_cell.length_b   1.000
_cell.length_c   1.000
_cell.angle_alpha   90.00
_cell.angle_beta   90.00
_cell.angle_gamma   90.00
#
_symmetry.space_group_name_H-M   'P 1'
#
loop_
_entity.id
_entity.type
_entity.pdbx_description
1 polymer ?
#
loop_
_entity_poly.entity_id
_entity_poly.type
_entity_poly.pdbx_seq_one_letter_code
_entity_poly.pdbx_strand_id
1 'polypeptide(L)'
;MPFLEIHDLSANIDGKEILNNLDLNVDRGEVHAIMGPNGSGKSTLANVIMGHPKYTVTSGNVLVSGQDILALSTDERAKKGIFLGFQYPTEISGVGYSHFLRNAYNILNKSLGSQQKDREVFLTVREFHEYLKRNLGDVGLDPAFLGRYLNEGFSGGEKKRSEVMQMLVLKPMIAILDEPDSGLDIDAVKAVAEAINQLINTGAGIVVITHYARILRYLSQLDNIHVMAKGRILKSGGRELAEELEEKGYGWLGLEDAD
;
A
#
# COMPACT_ATOMS: atom_id res chain seq x y z
N MET A 1 -13.69 15.03 6.04
CA MET A 1 -14.14 13.62 6.21
C MET A 1 -12.99 12.75 5.79
N PRO A 2 -12.62 11.74 6.58
CA PRO A 2 -11.56 10.83 6.22
C PRO A 2 -11.78 10.24 4.82
N PHE A 3 -10.68 9.92 4.14
CA PHE A 3 -10.78 9.31 2.81
C PHE A 3 -11.02 7.79 2.92
N LEU A 4 -10.33 7.14 3.86
CA LEU A 4 -10.56 5.76 4.26
C LEU A 4 -11.05 5.75 5.70
N GLU A 5 -12.21 5.14 5.94
CA GLU A 5 -12.80 4.98 7.27
C GLU A 5 -13.11 3.50 7.50
N ILE A 6 -12.64 2.98 8.60
CA ILE A 6 -12.87 1.59 9.01
C ILE A 6 -13.47 1.63 10.40
N HIS A 7 -14.64 1.02 10.57
CA HIS A 7 -15.38 1.00 11.83
C HIS A 7 -15.74 -0.42 12.24
N ASP A 8 -15.35 -0.80 13.46
CA ASP A 8 -15.66 -2.09 14.11
C ASP A 8 -15.40 -3.31 13.22
N LEU A 9 -14.38 -3.23 12.35
CA LEU A 9 -14.10 -4.24 11.32
C LEU A 9 -13.63 -5.54 11.95
N SER A 10 -14.39 -6.61 11.73
CA SER A 10 -13.98 -7.98 12.04
C SER A 10 -13.99 -8.83 10.78
N ALA A 11 -12.97 -9.67 10.65
CA ALA A 11 -12.83 -10.55 9.50
C ALA A 11 -12.17 -11.88 9.87
N ASN A 12 -12.53 -12.93 9.16
CA ASN A 12 -11.98 -14.25 9.35
C ASN A 12 -11.38 -14.83 8.03
N ILE A 13 -10.58 -15.87 8.21
CA ILE A 13 -10.06 -16.74 7.15
C ILE A 13 -10.31 -18.19 7.60
N ASP A 14 -10.93 -18.99 6.74
CA ASP A 14 -11.24 -20.40 7.01
C ASP A 14 -11.95 -20.60 8.38
N GLY A 15 -12.83 -19.67 8.75
CA GLY A 15 -13.58 -19.68 10.02
C GLY A 15 -12.79 -19.20 11.25
N LYS A 16 -11.49 -18.89 11.12
CA LYS A 16 -10.68 -18.32 12.20
C LYS A 16 -10.71 -16.79 12.13
N GLU A 17 -11.13 -16.14 13.21
CA GLU A 17 -11.11 -14.68 13.31
C GLU A 17 -9.66 -14.17 13.37
N ILE A 18 -9.35 -13.20 12.52
CA ILE A 18 -8.03 -12.56 12.42
C ILE A 18 -8.11 -11.07 12.72
N LEU A 19 -9.17 -10.38 12.26
CA LEU A 19 -9.44 -8.99 12.63
C LEU A 19 -10.61 -8.97 13.60
N ASN A 20 -10.55 -8.10 14.61
CA ASN A 20 -11.50 -8.06 15.69
C ASN A 20 -11.76 -6.60 16.12
N ASN A 21 -12.92 -6.04 15.77
CA ASN A 21 -13.36 -4.69 16.10
C ASN A 21 -12.24 -3.64 15.86
N LEU A 22 -11.73 -3.58 14.63
CA LEU A 22 -10.66 -2.68 14.25
C LEU A 22 -11.23 -1.38 13.72
N ASP A 23 -10.73 -0.25 14.26
CA ASP A 23 -11.02 1.10 13.79
C ASP A 23 -9.76 1.74 13.21
N LEU A 24 -9.88 2.39 12.05
CA LEU A 24 -8.80 3.15 11.42
C LEU A 24 -9.38 4.22 10.51
N ASN A 25 -8.89 5.44 10.63
CA ASN A 25 -9.23 6.54 9.74
C ASN A 25 -7.96 7.11 9.13
N VAL A 26 -7.98 7.35 7.82
CA VAL A 26 -6.86 7.97 7.09
C VAL A 26 -7.41 9.05 6.17
N ASP A 27 -6.94 10.28 6.34
CA ASP A 27 -7.29 11.38 5.46
C ASP A 27 -6.38 11.45 4.22
N ARG A 28 -6.78 12.27 3.26
CA ARG A 28 -5.93 12.60 2.12
C ARG A 28 -4.68 13.33 2.58
N GLY A 29 -3.54 12.93 2.03
CA GLY A 29 -2.25 13.51 2.35
C GLY A 29 -1.70 13.08 3.71
N GLU A 30 -2.40 12.22 4.47
CA GLU A 30 -1.86 11.64 5.70
C GLU A 30 -1.05 10.37 5.42
N VAL A 31 -0.04 10.17 6.25
CA VAL A 31 0.81 8.99 6.25
C VAL A 31 0.67 8.27 7.59
N HIS A 32 0.11 7.09 7.55
CA HIS A 32 -0.05 6.23 8.70
C HIS A 32 0.87 5.00 8.60
N ALA A 33 1.48 4.61 9.70
CA ALA A 33 2.19 3.35 9.80
C ALA A 33 1.41 2.35 10.66
N ILE A 34 1.34 1.10 10.24
CA ILE A 34 0.81 0.00 11.04
C ILE A 34 1.97 -0.92 11.39
N MET A 35 2.30 -0.98 12.66
CA MET A 35 3.37 -1.81 13.21
C MET A 35 2.79 -2.91 14.10
N GLY A 36 3.53 -3.98 14.32
CA GLY A 36 3.11 -5.06 15.21
C GLY A 36 3.83 -6.37 14.90
N PRO A 37 3.79 -7.35 15.81
CA PRO A 37 4.43 -8.64 15.62
C PRO A 37 3.85 -9.43 14.44
N ASN A 38 4.55 -10.47 14.01
CA ASN A 38 4.06 -11.38 13.00
C ASN A 38 2.74 -12.04 13.48
N GLY A 39 1.81 -12.25 12.55
CA GLY A 39 0.50 -12.82 12.88
C GLY A 39 -0.48 -11.83 13.58
N SER A 40 -0.14 -10.57 13.74
CA SER A 40 -1.05 -9.57 14.35
C SER A 40 -2.26 -9.19 13.48
N GLY A 41 -2.27 -9.53 12.17
CA GLY A 41 -3.37 -9.26 11.26
C GLY A 41 -3.12 -8.13 10.26
N LYS A 42 -1.93 -7.53 10.20
CA LYS A 42 -1.60 -6.37 9.33
C LYS A 42 -1.86 -6.63 7.85
N SER A 43 -1.27 -7.69 7.29
CA SER A 43 -1.49 -8.08 5.89
C SER A 43 -2.93 -8.53 5.64
N THR A 44 -3.60 -9.09 6.66
CA THR A 44 -5.03 -9.40 6.59
C THR A 44 -5.85 -8.14 6.40
N LEU A 45 -5.57 -7.08 7.16
CA LEU A 45 -6.25 -5.78 7.02
C LEU A 45 -6.10 -5.24 5.60
N ALA A 46 -4.87 -5.20 5.06
CA ALA A 46 -4.61 -4.76 3.70
C ALA A 46 -5.40 -5.55 2.65
N ASN A 47 -5.42 -6.88 2.78
CA ASN A 47 -6.15 -7.75 1.87
C ASN A 47 -7.68 -7.62 2.01
N VAL A 48 -8.20 -7.43 3.22
CA VAL A 48 -9.64 -7.18 3.46
C VAL A 48 -10.07 -5.86 2.83
N ILE A 49 -9.30 -4.79 3.00
CA ILE A 49 -9.58 -3.50 2.35
C ILE A 49 -9.58 -3.66 0.82
N MET A 50 -8.67 -4.46 0.26
CA MET A 50 -8.61 -4.70 -1.19
C MET A 50 -9.66 -5.70 -1.69
N GLY A 51 -10.39 -6.38 -0.80
CA GLY A 51 -11.46 -7.33 -1.18
C GLY A 51 -10.93 -8.66 -1.68
N HIS A 52 -9.83 -9.14 -1.10
CA HIS A 52 -9.28 -10.44 -1.47
C HIS A 52 -10.24 -11.57 -1.05
N PRO A 53 -10.66 -12.48 -1.99
CA PRO A 53 -11.76 -13.42 -1.78
C PRO A 53 -11.55 -14.47 -0.69
N LYS A 54 -10.32 -14.61 -0.20
CA LYS A 54 -9.96 -15.56 0.87
C LYS A 54 -10.48 -15.12 2.25
N TYR A 55 -10.78 -13.82 2.40
CA TYR A 55 -11.19 -13.25 3.68
C TYR A 55 -12.69 -12.95 3.69
N THR A 56 -13.35 -13.23 4.79
CA THR A 56 -14.77 -12.94 4.99
C THR A 56 -14.92 -11.90 6.10
N VAL A 57 -15.50 -10.74 5.76
CA VAL A 57 -15.88 -9.74 6.75
C VAL A 57 -17.11 -10.24 7.51
N THR A 58 -17.06 -10.24 8.83
CA THR A 58 -18.11 -10.72 9.71
C THR A 58 -18.88 -9.60 10.38
N SER A 59 -18.25 -8.45 10.58
CA SER A 59 -18.91 -7.22 11.10
C SER A 59 -18.13 -5.97 10.70
N GLY A 60 -18.74 -4.81 10.92
CA GLY A 60 -18.15 -3.51 10.63
C GLY A 60 -18.30 -3.10 9.17
N ASN A 61 -17.68 -1.96 8.83
CA ASN A 61 -17.68 -1.42 7.48
C ASN A 61 -16.34 -0.82 7.08
N VAL A 62 -16.13 -0.67 5.78
CA VAL A 62 -14.98 0.01 5.19
C VAL A 62 -15.50 1.03 4.19
N LEU A 63 -15.32 2.31 4.49
CA LEU A 63 -15.77 3.40 3.64
C LEU A 63 -14.58 4.05 2.92
N VAL A 64 -14.76 4.34 1.64
CA VAL A 64 -13.83 5.17 0.85
C VAL A 64 -14.59 6.35 0.30
N SER A 65 -14.18 7.56 0.67
CA SER A 65 -14.92 8.79 0.37
C SER A 65 -16.41 8.71 0.80
N GLY A 66 -16.68 8.12 1.96
CA GLY A 66 -18.03 7.94 2.52
C GLY A 66 -18.87 6.84 1.86
N GLN A 67 -18.32 6.09 0.91
CA GLN A 67 -19.00 4.96 0.26
C GLN A 67 -18.48 3.62 0.79
N ASP A 68 -19.37 2.77 1.25
CA ASP A 68 -19.01 1.39 1.65
C ASP A 68 -18.50 0.60 0.43
N ILE A 69 -17.34 -0.04 0.61
CA ILE A 69 -16.66 -0.79 -0.45
C ILE A 69 -16.74 -2.30 -0.25
N LEU A 70 -17.34 -2.79 0.83
CA LEU A 70 -17.33 -4.23 1.15
C LEU A 70 -18.02 -5.09 0.08
N ALA A 71 -19.08 -4.57 -0.55
CA ALA A 71 -19.78 -5.25 -1.63
C ALA A 71 -19.08 -5.16 -2.99
N LEU A 72 -18.04 -4.32 -3.13
CA LEU A 72 -17.32 -4.12 -4.38
C LEU A 72 -16.27 -5.20 -4.59
N SER A 73 -16.10 -5.61 -5.85
CA SER A 73 -15.00 -6.49 -6.27
C SER A 73 -13.63 -5.78 -6.18
N THR A 74 -12.54 -6.56 -6.18
CA THR A 74 -11.16 -6.03 -6.10
C THR A 74 -10.88 -4.98 -7.18
N ASP A 75 -11.31 -5.22 -8.42
CA ASP A 75 -11.10 -4.28 -9.53
C ASP A 75 -11.96 -3.01 -9.40
N GLU A 76 -13.15 -3.09 -8.83
CA GLU A 76 -13.98 -1.93 -8.53
C GLU A 76 -13.36 -1.08 -7.43
N ARG A 77 -12.78 -1.70 -6.39
CA ARG A 77 -12.03 -0.98 -5.34
C ARG A 77 -10.79 -0.30 -5.91
N ALA A 78 -10.04 -0.98 -6.79
CA ALA A 78 -8.92 -0.36 -7.48
C ALA A 78 -9.35 0.87 -8.31
N LYS A 79 -10.50 0.79 -9.01
CA LYS A 79 -11.09 1.94 -9.74
C LYS A 79 -11.51 3.11 -8.85
N LYS A 80 -11.69 2.88 -7.54
CA LYS A 80 -11.88 3.94 -6.54
C LYS A 80 -10.57 4.62 -6.12
N GLY A 81 -9.44 4.18 -6.67
CA GLY A 81 -8.12 4.72 -6.38
C GLY A 81 -7.41 4.06 -5.21
N ILE A 82 -7.83 2.87 -4.81
CA ILE A 82 -7.12 2.08 -3.80
C ILE A 82 -6.01 1.30 -4.50
N PHE A 83 -4.79 1.37 -3.96
CA PHE A 83 -3.64 0.59 -4.40
C PHE A 83 -3.13 -0.27 -3.25
N LEU A 84 -2.81 -1.53 -3.54
CA LEU A 84 -2.16 -2.43 -2.60
C LEU A 84 -0.79 -2.82 -3.15
N GLY A 85 0.28 -2.45 -2.43
CA GLY A 85 1.61 -2.99 -2.60
C GLY A 85 1.74 -4.29 -1.81
N PHE A 86 2.01 -5.40 -2.51
CA PHE A 86 2.05 -6.73 -1.91
C PHE A 86 3.40 -7.01 -1.22
N GLN A 87 3.37 -7.78 -0.15
CA GLN A 87 4.61 -8.28 0.48
C GLN A 87 5.45 -9.09 -0.53
N TYR A 88 4.82 -9.95 -1.32
CA TYR A 88 5.44 -10.77 -2.37
C TYR A 88 4.72 -10.60 -3.71
N PRO A 89 5.17 -9.66 -4.58
CA PRO A 89 4.56 -9.46 -5.89
C PRO A 89 4.69 -10.71 -6.78
N THR A 90 3.56 -11.17 -7.32
CA THR A 90 3.49 -12.37 -8.14
C THR A 90 3.98 -12.11 -9.57
N GLU A 91 4.59 -13.11 -10.18
CA GLU A 91 4.95 -13.10 -11.61
C GLU A 91 3.71 -13.40 -12.48
N ILE A 92 3.54 -12.61 -13.55
CA ILE A 92 2.43 -12.81 -14.50
C ILE A 92 3.01 -12.93 -15.90
N SER A 93 3.33 -14.17 -16.28
CA SER A 93 3.87 -14.49 -17.60
C SER A 93 2.90 -14.12 -18.71
N GLY A 94 3.43 -13.61 -19.81
CA GLY A 94 2.63 -13.22 -20.98
C GLY A 94 1.97 -11.84 -20.88
N VAL A 95 1.98 -11.19 -19.69
CA VAL A 95 1.45 -9.83 -19.52
C VAL A 95 2.59 -8.82 -19.60
N GLY A 96 2.68 -8.09 -20.71
CA GLY A 96 3.71 -7.08 -20.93
C GLY A 96 3.59 -5.92 -19.92
N TYR A 97 4.70 -5.55 -19.26
CA TYR A 97 4.74 -4.56 -18.20
C TYR A 97 4.20 -3.19 -18.62
N SER A 98 4.71 -2.63 -19.72
CA SER A 98 4.23 -1.34 -20.24
C SER A 98 2.76 -1.37 -20.65
N HIS A 99 2.30 -2.47 -21.24
CA HIS A 99 0.91 -2.65 -21.68
C HIS A 99 -0.03 -2.72 -20.48
N PHE A 100 0.35 -3.47 -19.45
CA PHE A 100 -0.39 -3.54 -18.18
C PHE A 100 -0.54 -2.16 -17.57
N LEU A 101 0.56 -1.42 -17.38
CA LEU A 101 0.54 -0.08 -16.77
C LEU A 101 -0.31 0.90 -17.56
N ARG A 102 -0.21 0.89 -18.90
CA ARG A 102 -1.02 1.77 -19.74
C ARG A 102 -2.51 1.49 -19.59
N ASN A 103 -2.91 0.22 -19.60
CA ASN A 103 -4.31 -0.16 -19.44
C ASN A 103 -4.84 0.24 -18.06
N ALA A 104 -4.09 -0.08 -16.99
CA ALA A 104 -4.47 0.29 -15.62
C ALA A 104 -4.57 1.83 -15.47
N TYR A 105 -3.60 2.58 -16.00
CA TYR A 105 -3.61 4.05 -15.98
C TYR A 105 -4.84 4.63 -16.69
N ASN A 106 -5.16 4.13 -17.89
CA ASN A 106 -6.32 4.60 -18.66
C ASN A 106 -7.64 4.31 -17.94
N ILE A 107 -7.77 3.13 -17.31
CA ILE A 107 -8.95 2.77 -16.52
C ILE A 107 -9.11 3.73 -15.32
N LEU A 108 -8.02 3.98 -14.60
CA LEU A 108 -8.03 4.91 -13.46
C LEU A 108 -8.32 6.35 -13.89
N ASN A 109 -7.75 6.82 -15.00
CA ASN A 109 -8.06 8.15 -15.55
C ASN A 109 -9.55 8.29 -15.87
N LYS A 110 -10.15 7.27 -16.46
CA LYS A 110 -11.59 7.28 -16.74
C LYS A 110 -12.44 7.30 -15.47
N SER A 111 -12.00 6.59 -14.43
CA SER A 111 -12.74 6.45 -13.17
C SER A 111 -12.56 7.65 -12.22
N LEU A 112 -11.34 8.23 -12.16
CA LEU A 112 -10.95 9.26 -11.18
C LEU A 112 -10.77 10.65 -11.79
N GLY A 113 -10.88 10.82 -13.10
CA GLY A 113 -10.53 12.06 -13.80
C GLY A 113 -11.20 13.33 -13.26
N SER A 114 -12.42 13.22 -12.74
CA SER A 114 -13.12 14.35 -12.09
C SER A 114 -12.60 14.64 -10.67
N GLN A 115 -11.95 13.70 -10.02
CA GLN A 115 -11.44 13.79 -8.64
C GLN A 115 -9.94 14.15 -8.58
N GLN A 116 -9.21 13.92 -9.67
CA GLN A 116 -7.78 14.23 -9.81
C GLN A 116 -7.53 14.99 -11.11
N LYS A 117 -7.62 16.30 -11.07
CA LYS A 117 -7.49 17.19 -12.25
C LYS A 117 -6.10 17.19 -12.88
N ASP A 118 -5.07 16.82 -12.12
CA ASP A 118 -3.66 16.87 -12.55
C ASP A 118 -3.15 15.58 -13.22
N ARG A 119 -4.07 14.65 -13.58
CA ARG A 119 -3.67 13.44 -14.30
C ARG A 119 -3.38 13.76 -15.75
N GLU A 120 -2.20 13.34 -16.20
CA GLU A 120 -1.79 13.50 -17.61
C GLU A 120 -2.68 12.66 -18.52
N VAL A 121 -3.03 13.19 -19.68
CA VAL A 121 -3.76 12.46 -20.73
C VAL A 121 -2.78 12.07 -21.82
N PHE A 122 -2.60 10.77 -22.04
CA PHE A 122 -1.72 10.25 -23.08
C PHE A 122 -2.54 9.77 -24.29
N LEU A 123 -2.38 10.44 -25.41
CA LEU A 123 -3.08 10.12 -26.65
C LEU A 123 -2.45 8.93 -27.39
N THR A 124 -1.13 8.73 -27.23
CA THR A 124 -0.38 7.72 -27.94
C THR A 124 0.38 6.77 -27.01
N VAL A 125 0.71 5.57 -27.54
CA VAL A 125 1.57 4.59 -26.85
C VAL A 125 2.96 5.19 -26.61
N ARG A 126 3.47 6.01 -27.53
CA ARG A 126 4.79 6.62 -27.46
C ARG A 126 4.86 7.62 -26.29
N GLU A 127 3.87 8.51 -26.15
CA GLU A 127 3.82 9.48 -25.04
C GLU A 127 3.80 8.76 -23.69
N PHE A 128 2.99 7.71 -23.57
CA PHE A 128 2.95 6.93 -22.33
C PHE A 128 4.30 6.21 -22.06
N HIS A 129 4.96 5.71 -23.10
CA HIS A 129 6.26 5.07 -22.95
C HIS A 129 7.35 6.06 -22.46
N GLU A 130 7.35 7.29 -22.96
CA GLU A 130 8.25 8.33 -22.46
C GLU A 130 7.92 8.75 -21.00
N TYR A 131 6.63 8.74 -20.64
CA TYR A 131 6.22 8.93 -19.24
C TYR A 131 6.76 7.80 -18.34
N LEU A 132 6.65 6.55 -18.76
CA LEU A 132 7.19 5.42 -18.00
C LEU A 132 8.71 5.53 -17.84
N LYS A 133 9.45 5.91 -18.90
CA LYS A 133 10.91 6.05 -18.81
C LYS A 133 11.34 7.09 -17.78
N ARG A 134 10.63 8.20 -17.66
CA ARG A 134 10.90 9.21 -16.63
C ARG A 134 10.80 8.64 -15.22
N ASN A 135 9.74 7.90 -14.95
CA ASN A 135 9.49 7.30 -13.62
C ASN A 135 10.42 6.11 -13.30
N LEU A 136 11.00 5.42 -14.31
CA LEU A 136 11.95 4.33 -14.06
C LEU A 136 13.22 4.81 -13.35
N GLY A 137 13.71 6.00 -13.72
CA GLY A 137 14.90 6.61 -13.08
C GLY A 137 14.70 6.83 -11.59
N ASP A 138 13.49 7.24 -11.18
CA ASP A 138 13.13 7.54 -9.79
C ASP A 138 13.20 6.29 -8.89
N VAL A 139 12.98 5.11 -9.47
CA VAL A 139 13.00 3.84 -8.73
C VAL A 139 14.25 2.98 -9.02
N GLY A 140 15.19 3.48 -9.81
CA GLY A 140 16.42 2.76 -10.14
C GLY A 140 16.21 1.47 -10.95
N LEU A 141 15.21 1.45 -11.84
CA LEU A 141 14.96 0.36 -12.78
C LEU A 141 15.53 0.67 -14.17
N ASP A 142 16.12 -0.33 -14.84
CA ASP A 142 16.61 -0.22 -16.20
C ASP A 142 15.43 -0.08 -17.19
N PRO A 143 15.52 0.80 -18.22
CA PRO A 143 14.51 0.93 -19.27
C PRO A 143 14.12 -0.39 -19.97
N ALA A 144 15.00 -1.37 -20.00
CA ALA A 144 14.71 -2.70 -20.55
C ALA A 144 13.55 -3.42 -19.85
N PHE A 145 13.23 -3.05 -18.60
CA PHE A 145 12.08 -3.61 -17.87
C PHE A 145 10.74 -3.33 -18.56
N LEU A 146 10.64 -2.22 -19.30
CA LEU A 146 9.39 -1.89 -20.02
C LEU A 146 9.02 -2.90 -21.12
N GLY A 147 10.01 -3.65 -21.63
CA GLY A 147 9.78 -4.70 -22.63
C GLY A 147 9.57 -6.10 -22.05
N ARG A 148 9.66 -6.28 -20.73
CA ARG A 148 9.52 -7.58 -20.06
C ARG A 148 8.08 -7.86 -19.66
N TYR A 149 7.81 -9.09 -19.26
CA TYR A 149 6.54 -9.44 -18.63
C TYR A 149 6.53 -9.02 -17.14
N LEU A 150 5.32 -8.80 -16.62
CA LEU A 150 5.10 -8.27 -15.27
C LEU A 150 5.73 -9.21 -14.21
N ASN A 151 6.77 -8.72 -13.55
CA ASN A 151 7.53 -9.39 -12.49
C ASN A 151 8.24 -10.71 -12.91
N GLU A 152 8.16 -11.13 -14.16
CA GLU A 152 8.75 -12.39 -14.63
C GLU A 152 10.28 -12.33 -14.64
N GLY A 153 10.89 -13.22 -13.86
CA GLY A 153 12.34 -13.31 -13.68
C GLY A 153 12.95 -12.06 -13.03
N PHE A 154 12.16 -11.27 -12.29
CA PHE A 154 12.69 -10.17 -11.49
C PHE A 154 13.23 -10.72 -10.17
N SER A 155 14.35 -10.18 -9.71
CA SER A 155 14.80 -10.39 -8.33
C SER A 155 13.80 -9.79 -7.32
N GLY A 156 13.89 -10.16 -6.05
CA GLY A 156 13.02 -9.61 -5.00
C GLY A 156 13.04 -8.08 -4.95
N GLY A 157 14.23 -7.49 -5.02
CA GLY A 157 14.39 -6.02 -5.03
C GLY A 157 13.83 -5.36 -6.28
N GLU A 158 13.98 -5.99 -7.45
CA GLU A 158 13.38 -5.50 -8.71
C GLU A 158 11.86 -5.57 -8.69
N LYS A 159 11.27 -6.63 -8.10
CA LYS A 159 9.81 -6.75 -7.91
C LYS A 159 9.28 -5.61 -7.05
N LYS A 160 9.96 -5.29 -5.93
CA LYS A 160 9.57 -4.17 -5.07
C LYS A 160 9.68 -2.82 -5.77
N ARG A 161 10.79 -2.55 -6.46
CA ARG A 161 10.94 -1.33 -7.26
C ARG A 161 9.92 -1.24 -8.40
N SER A 162 9.58 -2.37 -9.03
CA SER A 162 8.51 -2.46 -10.03
C SER A 162 7.15 -2.08 -9.45
N GLU A 163 6.85 -2.50 -8.23
CA GLU A 163 5.60 -2.17 -7.54
C GLU A 163 5.54 -0.69 -7.16
N VAL A 164 6.64 -0.13 -6.67
CA VAL A 164 6.77 1.31 -6.41
C VAL A 164 6.62 2.13 -7.70
N MET A 165 7.19 1.67 -8.81
CA MET A 165 6.97 2.25 -10.13
C MET A 165 5.49 2.25 -10.52
N GLN A 166 4.77 1.14 -10.29
CA GLN A 166 3.33 1.07 -10.53
C GLN A 166 2.59 2.12 -9.69
N MET A 167 2.92 2.26 -8.42
CA MET A 167 2.33 3.27 -7.52
C MET A 167 2.54 4.69 -8.05
N LEU A 168 3.76 5.05 -8.44
CA LEU A 168 4.08 6.38 -8.99
C LEU A 168 3.34 6.67 -10.29
N VAL A 169 3.27 5.68 -11.18
CA VAL A 169 2.57 5.81 -12.48
C VAL A 169 1.07 5.91 -12.29
N LEU A 170 0.49 5.06 -11.46
CA LEU A 170 -0.96 4.98 -11.29
C LEU A 170 -1.53 6.10 -10.43
N LYS A 171 -0.71 6.75 -9.58
CA LYS A 171 -1.11 7.86 -8.70
C LYS A 171 -2.43 7.55 -7.97
N PRO A 172 -2.45 6.56 -7.08
CA PRO A 172 -3.67 6.19 -6.36
C PRO A 172 -4.14 7.32 -5.43
N MET A 173 -5.40 7.22 -4.99
CA MET A 173 -5.95 8.11 -3.96
C MET A 173 -5.50 7.70 -2.57
N ILE A 174 -5.35 6.39 -2.35
CA ILE A 174 -4.75 5.79 -1.16
C ILE A 174 -3.86 4.63 -1.57
N ALA A 175 -2.67 4.55 -1.01
CA ALA A 175 -1.75 3.43 -1.16
C ALA A 175 -1.58 2.70 0.17
N ILE A 176 -1.83 1.40 0.17
CA ILE A 176 -1.54 0.49 1.29
C ILE A 176 -0.32 -0.32 0.87
N LEU A 177 0.78 -0.21 1.61
CA LEU A 177 2.06 -0.81 1.26
C LEU A 177 2.43 -1.85 2.32
N ASP A 178 2.36 -3.12 1.96
CA ASP A 178 2.65 -4.23 2.88
C ASP A 178 4.13 -4.61 2.79
N GLU A 179 4.88 -4.27 3.83
CA GLU A 179 6.32 -4.48 3.98
C GLU A 179 7.13 -4.01 2.75
N PRO A 180 7.01 -2.72 2.36
CA PRO A 180 7.64 -2.22 1.13
C PRO A 180 9.17 -2.24 1.19
N ASP A 181 9.76 -2.36 2.37
CA ASP A 181 11.21 -2.39 2.61
C ASP A 181 11.77 -3.81 2.85
N SER A 182 10.93 -4.84 2.83
CA SER A 182 11.35 -6.22 3.11
C SER A 182 12.32 -6.73 2.05
N GLY A 183 13.46 -7.29 2.50
CA GLY A 183 14.48 -7.84 1.61
C GLY A 183 15.27 -6.82 0.79
N LEU A 184 15.13 -5.52 1.07
CA LEU A 184 15.87 -4.45 0.40
C LEU A 184 17.13 -4.05 1.17
N ASP A 185 18.18 -3.67 0.44
CA ASP A 185 19.33 -2.95 0.98
C ASP A 185 18.98 -1.50 1.32
N ILE A 186 19.91 -0.80 1.99
CA ILE A 186 19.67 0.57 2.49
C ILE A 186 19.35 1.54 1.34
N ASP A 187 20.03 1.42 0.20
CA ASP A 187 19.84 2.36 -0.90
C ASP A 187 18.51 2.11 -1.62
N ALA A 188 18.09 0.86 -1.76
CA ALA A 188 16.77 0.51 -2.27
C ALA A 188 15.65 0.98 -1.33
N VAL A 189 15.83 0.88 0.00
CA VAL A 189 14.85 1.41 0.98
C VAL A 189 14.70 2.93 0.85
N LYS A 190 15.82 3.66 0.67
CA LYS A 190 15.76 5.12 0.44
C LYS A 190 15.01 5.46 -0.86
N ALA A 191 15.27 4.73 -1.95
CA ALA A 191 14.56 4.94 -3.21
C ALA A 191 13.05 4.68 -3.08
N VAL A 192 12.66 3.63 -2.35
CA VAL A 192 11.24 3.35 -2.06
C VAL A 192 10.63 4.48 -1.21
N ALA A 193 11.33 4.94 -0.17
CA ALA A 193 10.85 6.03 0.68
C ALA A 193 10.71 7.34 -0.11
N GLU A 194 11.65 7.65 -1.02
CA GLU A 194 11.58 8.83 -1.89
C GLU A 194 10.35 8.78 -2.80
N ALA A 195 10.06 7.62 -3.39
CA ALA A 195 8.86 7.45 -4.20
C ALA A 195 7.57 7.59 -3.38
N ILE A 196 7.55 7.10 -2.13
CA ILE A 196 6.44 7.35 -1.20
C ILE A 196 6.31 8.85 -0.93
N ASN A 197 7.42 9.56 -0.68
CA ASN A 197 7.42 11.01 -0.48
C ASN A 197 6.90 11.76 -1.70
N GLN A 198 7.22 11.33 -2.92
CA GLN A 198 6.64 11.90 -4.14
C GLN A 198 5.11 11.70 -4.18
N LEU A 199 4.62 10.53 -3.77
CA LEU A 199 3.18 10.26 -3.74
C LEU A 199 2.46 11.11 -2.68
N ILE A 200 3.06 11.29 -1.48
CA ILE A 200 2.54 12.20 -0.45
C ILE A 200 2.29 13.59 -1.03
N ASN A 201 3.22 14.12 -1.82
CA ASN A 201 3.11 15.44 -2.44
C ASN A 201 1.93 15.54 -3.43
N THR A 202 1.35 14.43 -3.88
CA THR A 202 0.12 14.43 -4.71
C THR A 202 -1.16 14.51 -3.89
N GLY A 203 -1.08 14.49 -2.56
CA GLY A 203 -2.21 14.46 -1.65
C GLY A 203 -2.85 13.08 -1.50
N ALA A 204 -2.14 12.00 -1.84
CA ALA A 204 -2.59 10.65 -1.58
C ALA A 204 -2.47 10.29 -0.10
N GLY A 205 -3.47 9.57 0.44
CA GLY A 205 -3.34 8.92 1.75
C GLY A 205 -2.43 7.70 1.65
N ILE A 206 -1.60 7.46 2.67
CA ILE A 206 -0.66 6.33 2.66
C ILE A 206 -0.75 5.55 3.95
N VAL A 207 -0.82 4.23 3.83
CA VAL A 207 -0.71 3.29 4.95
C VAL A 207 0.49 2.40 4.70
N VAL A 208 1.54 2.53 5.51
CA VAL A 208 2.72 1.68 5.46
C VAL A 208 2.61 0.61 6.53
N ILE A 209 2.52 -0.63 6.13
CA ILE A 209 2.59 -1.78 7.05
C ILE A 209 4.04 -2.22 7.11
N THR A 210 4.62 -2.21 8.29
CA THR A 210 6.00 -2.68 8.50
C THR A 210 6.19 -3.16 9.94
N HIS A 211 7.15 -4.03 10.14
CA HIS A 211 7.59 -4.47 11.48
C HIS A 211 8.90 -3.80 11.90
N TYR A 212 9.52 -2.99 11.00
CA TYR A 212 10.73 -2.21 11.28
C TYR A 212 10.50 -0.72 11.06
N ALA A 213 11.01 0.14 11.94
CA ALA A 213 10.94 1.59 11.73
C ALA A 213 11.91 2.11 10.65
N ARG A 214 12.70 1.23 10.01
CA ARG A 214 13.77 1.60 9.07
C ARG A 214 13.27 2.51 7.95
N ILE A 215 12.21 2.13 7.24
CA ILE A 215 11.65 2.94 6.15
C ILE A 215 11.02 4.23 6.66
N LEU A 216 10.39 4.20 7.85
CA LEU A 216 9.68 5.34 8.43
C LEU A 216 10.61 6.52 8.71
N ARG A 217 11.92 6.27 8.91
CA ARG A 217 12.94 7.31 9.13
C ARG A 217 13.20 8.18 7.91
N TYR A 218 12.93 7.65 6.70
CA TYR A 218 13.13 8.34 5.42
C TYR A 218 11.86 9.01 4.89
N LEU A 219 10.71 8.81 5.54
CA LEU A 219 9.47 9.47 5.16
C LEU A 219 9.48 10.93 5.62
N SER A 220 9.14 11.84 4.70
CA SER A 220 9.05 13.28 4.97
C SER A 220 7.93 13.63 5.93
N GLN A 221 6.88 12.82 5.98
CA GLN A 221 5.71 12.95 6.83
C GLN A 221 5.35 11.60 7.43
N LEU A 222 4.88 11.60 8.67
CA LEU A 222 4.34 10.45 9.38
C LEU A 222 3.40 10.99 10.45
N ASP A 223 2.10 10.90 10.20
CA ASP A 223 1.07 11.52 11.03
C ASP A 223 0.71 10.64 12.22
N ASN A 224 0.53 9.34 11.97
CA ASN A 224 0.19 8.38 13.00
C ASN A 224 0.91 7.05 12.85
N ILE A 225 1.23 6.45 13.97
CA ILE A 225 1.68 5.06 14.06
C ILE A 225 0.65 4.29 14.87
N HIS A 226 0.22 3.15 14.35
CA HIS A 226 -0.73 2.27 14.99
C HIS A 226 -0.04 0.94 15.33
N VAL A 227 -0.08 0.55 16.58
CA VAL A 227 0.41 -0.76 17.01
C VAL A 227 -0.72 -1.76 16.97
N MET A 228 -0.57 -2.73 16.10
CA MET A 228 -1.58 -3.78 15.88
C MET A 228 -1.15 -5.10 16.50
N ALA A 229 -2.04 -5.72 17.26
CA ALA A 229 -1.85 -7.08 17.76
C ALA A 229 -3.20 -7.78 17.96
N LYS A 230 -3.20 -9.10 17.76
CA LYS A 230 -4.40 -9.95 17.90
C LYS A 230 -5.62 -9.39 17.16
N GLY A 231 -5.39 -8.85 15.96
CA GLY A 231 -6.42 -8.32 15.10
C GLY A 231 -6.97 -6.94 15.48
N ARG A 232 -6.35 -6.23 16.42
CA ARG A 232 -6.82 -4.92 16.93
C ARG A 232 -5.71 -3.90 16.91
N ILE A 233 -6.06 -2.62 16.81
CA ILE A 233 -5.15 -1.52 17.13
C ILE A 233 -5.18 -1.32 18.65
N LEU A 234 -4.02 -1.52 19.28
CA LEU A 234 -3.88 -1.42 20.74
C LEU A 234 -3.46 -0.02 21.19
N LYS A 235 -2.62 0.65 20.40
CA LYS A 235 -2.11 1.98 20.70
C LYS A 235 -1.87 2.74 19.41
N SER A 236 -2.14 4.03 19.44
CA SER A 236 -1.78 4.95 18.37
C SER A 236 -0.98 6.12 18.93
N GLY A 237 -0.06 6.67 18.16
CA GLY A 237 0.80 7.79 18.56
C GLY A 237 1.58 8.36 17.40
N GLY A 238 2.43 9.33 17.69
CA GLY A 238 3.31 9.95 16.71
C GLY A 238 4.59 9.15 16.46
N ARG A 239 5.58 9.80 15.86
CA ARG A 239 6.88 9.20 15.48
C ARG A 239 7.64 8.60 16.67
N GLU A 240 7.47 9.17 17.86
CA GLU A 240 8.04 8.68 19.12
C GLU A 240 7.64 7.24 19.46
N LEU A 241 6.45 6.82 19.02
CA LEU A 241 5.98 5.45 19.24
C LEU A 241 6.82 4.42 18.47
N ALA A 242 7.32 4.75 17.27
CA ALA A 242 8.21 3.87 16.53
C ALA A 242 9.56 3.69 17.23
N GLU A 243 10.10 4.78 17.79
CA GLU A 243 11.36 4.75 18.56
C GLU A 243 11.19 3.90 19.83
N GLU A 244 10.07 4.07 20.53
CA GLU A 244 9.73 3.28 21.71
C GLU A 244 9.62 1.78 21.40
N LEU A 245 9.04 1.42 20.25
CA LEU A 245 8.92 0.03 19.79
C LEU A 245 10.28 -0.56 19.37
N GLU A 246 11.16 0.22 18.76
CA GLU A 246 12.51 -0.24 18.43
C GLU A 246 13.36 -0.48 19.69
N GLU A 247 13.22 0.37 20.71
CA GLU A 247 13.99 0.27 21.95
C GLU A 247 13.47 -0.85 22.88
N LYS A 248 12.16 -0.96 23.06
CA LYS A 248 11.52 -1.82 24.08
C LYS A 248 10.88 -3.09 23.49
N GLY A 249 10.83 -3.22 22.17
CA GLY A 249 10.05 -4.30 21.51
C GLY A 249 8.55 -4.15 21.74
N TYR A 250 7.80 -5.23 21.62
CA TYR A 250 6.34 -5.25 21.82
C TYR A 250 5.92 -5.74 23.22
N GLY A 251 6.85 -6.31 24.04
CA GLY A 251 6.56 -6.96 25.33
C GLY A 251 5.91 -6.03 26.36
N TRP A 252 6.29 -4.75 26.39
CA TRP A 252 5.72 -3.76 27.32
C TRP A 252 4.23 -3.43 27.05
N LEU A 253 3.69 -3.78 25.88
CA LEU A 253 2.28 -3.69 25.56
C LEU A 253 1.48 -4.92 26.00
N GLY A 254 2.07 -5.82 26.80
CA GLY A 254 1.47 -7.09 27.20
C GLY A 254 1.41 -8.13 26.06
N LEU A 255 2.25 -7.93 25.05
CA LEU A 255 2.44 -8.84 23.93
C LEU A 255 3.75 -9.59 24.19
N GLU A 256 3.69 -10.67 24.97
CA GLU A 256 4.80 -11.62 25.02
C GLU A 256 4.99 -12.18 23.62
N ASP A 257 6.27 -12.29 23.20
CA ASP A 257 6.62 -12.83 21.90
C ASP A 257 5.90 -14.18 21.73
N ALA A 258 4.98 -14.22 20.76
CA ALA A 258 4.38 -15.47 20.38
C ALA A 258 5.43 -16.21 19.52
N ASP A 259 6.09 -17.20 20.12
CA ASP A 259 6.99 -18.15 19.46
C ASP A 259 6.34 -18.82 18.22
#